data_496f9c865e3e83c4adf610c50ac0170f
#
_entry.id   496f9c865e3e83c4adf610c50ac0170f
#
_cell.length_a   1.000
_cell.length_b   1.000
_cell.length_c   1.000
_cell.angle_alpha   90.00
_cell.angle_beta   90.00
_cell.angle_gamma   90.00
#
_symmetry.space_group_name_H-M   'P 1'
#
loop_
_entity.id
_entity.type
_entity.pdbx_description
1 polymer ?
#
loop_
_entity_poly.entity_id
_entity_poly.type
_entity_poly.pdbx_seq_one_letter_code
_entity_poly.pdbx_strand_id
1 'polypeptide(L)'
;MCIRDRTADLVTPGDKGAVLVGGSLVTLEALRKGVEVGVSCIVSGGIQHSDLRAFVGEEIGVAITGTEEVGLTLIITEGFGKMKMSRQTFNLLKRFEGYMACVNGATQIRAGVLRPEIIIPHGESFEQRTGDELAAGIVPGTQVRVIREPYFGIIGRVVSLPVELQEINTKSYVRVLEVELEDGRVVTVPRANVEIIEE
;
A
#
# COMPACT_ATOMS: atom_id res chain seq x y z
N MET A 1 -14.59 -4.65 7.48
CA MET A 1 -13.28 -5.04 6.91
C MET A 1 -13.54 -6.00 5.76
N CYS A 2 -13.39 -5.53 4.52
CA CYS A 2 -13.65 -6.40 3.36
C CYS A 2 -12.45 -7.34 3.19
N ILE A 3 -12.53 -8.52 3.79
CA ILE A 3 -11.51 -9.59 3.71
C ILE A 3 -11.69 -10.41 2.42
N ARG A 4 -12.78 -10.16 1.67
CA ARG A 4 -13.07 -10.91 0.44
C ARG A 4 -12.16 -10.46 -0.68
N ASP A 5 -11.72 -11.44 -1.47
CA ASP A 5 -11.03 -11.17 -2.71
C ASP A 5 -11.95 -10.36 -3.63
N ARG A 6 -11.38 -9.47 -4.43
CA ARG A 6 -12.13 -8.71 -5.43
C ARG A 6 -12.35 -9.60 -6.64
N THR A 7 -13.52 -10.21 -6.72
CA THR A 7 -13.95 -11.10 -7.79
C THR A 7 -14.92 -10.38 -8.73
N ALA A 8 -15.17 -10.93 -9.91
CA ALA A 8 -15.98 -10.29 -10.95
C ALA A 8 -17.44 -10.05 -10.52
N ASP A 9 -18.00 -10.87 -9.64
CA ASP A 9 -19.34 -10.72 -9.08
C ASP A 9 -19.51 -9.48 -8.19
N LEU A 10 -18.42 -8.94 -7.70
CA LEU A 10 -18.39 -7.70 -6.91
C LEU A 10 -18.25 -6.43 -7.75
N VAL A 11 -18.20 -6.56 -9.07
CA VAL A 11 -18.15 -5.43 -10.01
C VAL A 11 -19.50 -5.39 -10.74
N THR A 12 -20.23 -4.30 -10.54
CA THR A 12 -21.59 -4.13 -11.04
C THR A 12 -21.68 -2.98 -12.03
N PRO A 13 -22.71 -2.93 -12.89
CA PRO A 13 -22.91 -1.80 -13.81
C PRO A 13 -23.04 -0.43 -13.13
N GLY A 14 -23.43 -0.41 -11.85
CA GLY A 14 -23.50 0.81 -11.03
C GLY A 14 -22.13 1.40 -10.68
N ASP A 15 -21.05 0.64 -10.87
CA ASP A 15 -19.68 1.06 -10.53
C ASP A 15 -18.98 1.82 -11.68
N LYS A 16 -19.71 2.17 -12.74
CA LYS A 16 -19.16 2.97 -13.84
C LYS A 16 -18.59 4.29 -13.32
N GLY A 17 -17.32 4.56 -13.68
CA GLY A 17 -16.60 5.76 -13.25
C GLY A 17 -16.15 5.75 -11.78
N ALA A 18 -16.43 4.69 -11.03
CA ALA A 18 -16.07 4.60 -9.61
C ALA A 18 -14.61 4.20 -9.38
N VAL A 19 -14.12 4.53 -8.19
CA VAL A 19 -12.90 3.99 -7.59
C VAL A 19 -13.30 2.89 -6.61
N LEU A 20 -13.01 1.64 -6.94
CA LEU A 20 -13.36 0.48 -6.10
C LEU A 20 -12.20 0.16 -5.16
N VAL A 21 -12.46 0.14 -3.85
CA VAL A 21 -11.43 -0.10 -2.83
C VAL A 21 -11.73 -1.38 -2.07
N GLY A 22 -10.73 -2.24 -1.94
CA GLY A 22 -10.80 -3.42 -1.08
C GLY A 22 -10.37 -4.70 -1.76
N GLY A 23 -10.34 -5.75 -0.95
CA GLY A 23 -9.85 -7.07 -1.33
C GLY A 23 -8.41 -7.31 -0.89
N SER A 24 -8.11 -8.56 -0.55
CA SER A 24 -6.75 -9.03 -0.32
C SER A 24 -6.09 -9.52 -1.61
N LEU A 25 -6.90 -9.77 -2.60
CA LEU A 25 -6.50 -10.17 -3.95
C LEU A 25 -7.53 -9.63 -4.95
N VAL A 26 -7.06 -9.03 -6.03
CA VAL A 26 -7.88 -8.76 -7.22
C VAL A 26 -7.61 -9.82 -8.27
N THR A 27 -8.67 -10.37 -8.89
CA THR A 27 -8.54 -11.41 -9.92
C THR A 27 -8.56 -10.79 -11.32
N LEU A 28 -8.00 -11.50 -12.30
CA LEU A 28 -8.01 -11.12 -13.71
C LEU A 28 -9.44 -10.87 -14.24
N GLU A 29 -10.39 -11.71 -13.83
CA GLU A 29 -11.79 -11.59 -14.23
C GLU A 29 -12.41 -10.29 -13.68
N ALA A 30 -12.06 -9.92 -12.44
CA ALA A 30 -12.53 -8.66 -11.85
C ALA A 30 -11.97 -7.44 -12.59
N LEU A 31 -10.70 -7.48 -13.01
CA LEU A 31 -10.08 -6.42 -13.80
C LEU A 31 -10.76 -6.27 -15.17
N ARG A 32 -10.93 -7.38 -15.90
CA ARG A 32 -11.61 -7.39 -17.19
C ARG A 32 -13.05 -6.88 -17.08
N LYS A 33 -13.77 -7.32 -16.04
CA LYS A 33 -15.13 -6.83 -15.77
C LYS A 33 -15.14 -5.34 -15.43
N GLY A 34 -14.14 -4.86 -14.69
CA GLY A 34 -13.96 -3.44 -14.39
C GLY A 34 -13.81 -2.59 -15.65
N VAL A 35 -13.00 -3.04 -16.61
CA VAL A 35 -12.86 -2.39 -17.93
C VAL A 35 -14.17 -2.40 -18.68
N GLU A 36 -14.86 -3.55 -18.77
CA GLU A 36 -16.16 -3.70 -19.45
C GLU A 36 -17.22 -2.73 -18.90
N VAL A 37 -17.30 -2.59 -17.58
CA VAL A 37 -18.23 -1.70 -16.87
C VAL A 37 -17.81 -0.23 -16.99
N GLY A 38 -16.53 0.05 -17.19
CA GLY A 38 -15.96 1.39 -17.20
C GLY A 38 -15.64 1.91 -15.80
N VAL A 39 -15.17 1.04 -14.91
CA VAL A 39 -14.60 1.41 -13.60
C VAL A 39 -13.35 2.23 -13.82
N SER A 40 -13.19 3.34 -13.09
CA SER A 40 -12.02 4.22 -13.24
C SER A 40 -10.77 3.67 -12.57
N CYS A 41 -10.92 3.06 -11.38
CA CYS A 41 -9.80 2.53 -10.63
C CYS A 41 -10.21 1.36 -9.74
N ILE A 42 -9.29 0.41 -9.57
CA ILE A 42 -9.39 -0.64 -8.55
C ILE A 42 -8.17 -0.54 -7.63
N VAL A 43 -8.42 -0.41 -6.33
CA VAL A 43 -7.41 -0.39 -5.26
C VAL A 43 -7.53 -1.67 -4.47
N SER A 44 -6.49 -2.50 -4.47
CA SER A 44 -6.47 -3.81 -3.78
C SER A 44 -5.18 -3.98 -2.97
N GLY A 45 -5.20 -4.84 -1.96
CA GLY A 45 -4.01 -5.21 -1.21
C GLY A 45 -2.99 -5.94 -2.07
N GLY A 46 -3.43 -6.91 -2.86
CA GLY A 46 -2.54 -7.72 -3.69
C GLY A 46 -3.12 -8.14 -5.03
N ILE A 47 -2.23 -8.65 -5.88
CA ILE A 47 -2.54 -9.26 -7.18
C ILE A 47 -1.58 -10.41 -7.45
N GLN A 48 -2.02 -11.46 -8.15
CA GLN A 48 -1.10 -12.47 -8.68
C GLN A 48 -0.30 -11.92 -9.86
N HIS A 49 1.00 -12.19 -9.88
CA HIS A 49 1.87 -11.75 -10.98
C HIS A 49 1.38 -12.26 -12.34
N SER A 50 0.87 -13.50 -12.40
CA SER A 50 0.27 -14.09 -13.61
C SER A 50 -0.93 -13.29 -14.11
N ASP A 51 -1.80 -12.82 -13.18
CA ASP A 51 -3.01 -12.09 -13.52
C ASP A 51 -2.68 -10.67 -14.00
N LEU A 52 -1.72 -10.02 -13.35
CA LEU A 52 -1.22 -8.72 -13.80
C LEU A 52 -0.64 -8.80 -15.20
N ARG A 53 0.21 -9.80 -15.47
CA ARG A 53 0.79 -10.05 -16.79
C ARG A 53 -0.27 -10.33 -17.85
N ALA A 54 -1.27 -11.14 -17.53
CA ALA A 54 -2.39 -11.45 -18.44
C ALA A 54 -3.33 -10.27 -18.67
N PHE A 55 -3.37 -9.30 -17.74
CA PHE A 55 -4.18 -8.10 -17.84
C PHE A 55 -3.50 -7.01 -18.68
N VAL A 56 -2.22 -6.74 -18.41
CA VAL A 56 -1.46 -5.70 -19.14
C VAL A 56 -1.12 -6.13 -20.57
N GLY A 57 -1.05 -7.44 -20.85
CA GLY A 57 -0.77 -8.00 -22.18
C GLY A 57 0.66 -7.73 -22.62
N GLU A 58 1.54 -8.67 -22.57
CA GLU A 58 2.95 -8.69 -22.91
C GLU A 58 3.94 -8.47 -21.76
N GLU A 59 5.18 -8.85 -22.01
CA GLU A 59 6.28 -8.87 -21.06
C GLU A 59 6.32 -7.59 -20.25
N ILE A 60 5.87 -7.71 -19.03
CA ILE A 60 6.14 -6.71 -18.02
C ILE A 60 7.65 -6.67 -17.89
N GLY A 61 8.25 -5.90 -18.78
CA GLY A 61 9.67 -5.56 -18.69
C GLY A 61 9.92 -4.86 -17.37
N VAL A 62 11.17 -4.62 -17.05
CA VAL A 62 11.69 -4.07 -15.79
C VAL A 62 11.06 -2.72 -15.35
N ALA A 63 10.07 -2.18 -16.06
CA ALA A 63 9.40 -0.92 -15.75
C ALA A 63 7.92 -0.96 -16.14
N ILE A 64 7.07 -1.38 -15.22
CA ILE A 64 5.68 -0.93 -15.23
C ILE A 64 5.75 0.55 -14.83
N THR A 65 5.37 1.43 -15.74
CA THR A 65 5.42 2.89 -15.50
C THR A 65 4.08 3.43 -15.02
N GLY A 66 3.02 2.62 -15.08
CA GLY A 66 1.65 3.03 -14.78
C GLY A 66 1.04 3.93 -15.86
N THR A 67 1.66 3.99 -17.04
CA THR A 67 1.18 4.73 -18.21
C THR A 67 0.54 3.80 -19.25
N GLU A 68 0.46 2.52 -18.97
CA GLU A 68 -0.15 1.51 -19.84
C GLU A 68 -1.66 1.76 -19.97
N GLU A 69 -2.14 1.90 -21.21
CA GLU A 69 -3.56 2.12 -21.52
C GLU A 69 -4.36 0.80 -21.46
N VAL A 70 -4.61 0.33 -20.25
CA VAL A 70 -5.35 -0.94 -20.01
C VAL A 70 -6.84 -0.73 -19.71
N GLY A 71 -7.33 0.51 -19.81
CA GLY A 71 -8.74 0.84 -19.67
C GLY A 71 -9.22 1.10 -18.24
N LEU A 72 -8.41 0.89 -17.22
CA LEU A 72 -8.64 1.31 -15.83
C LEU A 72 -7.30 1.53 -15.10
N THR A 73 -7.31 2.30 -14.02
CA THR A 73 -6.16 2.42 -13.13
C THR A 73 -6.18 1.29 -12.10
N LEU A 74 -5.04 0.60 -11.93
CA LEU A 74 -4.86 -0.41 -10.89
C LEU A 74 -3.83 0.05 -9.87
N ILE A 75 -4.22 0.08 -8.60
CA ILE A 75 -3.32 0.42 -7.48
C ILE A 75 -3.25 -0.78 -6.53
N ILE A 76 -2.03 -1.29 -6.33
CA ILE A 76 -1.73 -2.37 -5.40
C ILE A 76 -0.99 -1.80 -4.20
N THR A 77 -1.55 -1.94 -3.01
CA THR A 77 -1.02 -1.31 -1.80
C THR A 77 0.08 -2.11 -1.13
N GLU A 78 0.05 -3.45 -1.25
CA GLU A 78 0.99 -4.31 -0.53
C GLU A 78 1.94 -5.07 -1.47
N GLY A 79 1.48 -5.54 -2.64
CA GLY A 79 2.34 -6.20 -3.63
C GLY A 79 1.75 -7.45 -4.25
N PHE A 80 2.62 -8.40 -4.62
CA PHE A 80 2.21 -9.64 -5.28
C PHE A 80 1.74 -10.69 -4.28
N GLY A 81 0.69 -11.42 -4.66
CA GLY A 81 0.06 -12.47 -3.85
C GLY A 81 -1.20 -11.99 -3.13
N LYS A 82 -1.74 -12.87 -2.29
CA LYS A 82 -2.93 -12.56 -1.48
C LYS A 82 -2.53 -11.82 -0.22
N MET A 83 -2.55 -10.50 -0.28
CA MET A 83 -2.14 -9.62 0.83
C MET A 83 -3.27 -8.66 1.19
N LYS A 84 -3.61 -8.62 2.47
CA LYS A 84 -4.63 -7.68 2.97
C LYS A 84 -4.05 -6.28 2.98
N MET A 85 -4.81 -5.32 2.44
CA MET A 85 -4.52 -3.90 2.63
C MET A 85 -4.36 -3.60 4.14
N SER A 86 -3.43 -2.72 4.48
CA SER A 86 -3.26 -2.30 5.87
C SER A 86 -4.60 -1.76 6.41
N ARG A 87 -4.88 -2.02 7.67
CA ARG A 87 -6.14 -1.57 8.31
C ARG A 87 -6.28 -0.05 8.26
N GLN A 88 -5.18 0.65 8.45
CA GLN A 88 -5.15 2.11 8.44
C GLN A 88 -5.48 2.65 7.06
N THR A 89 -4.81 2.17 6.00
CA THR A 89 -5.10 2.57 4.61
C THR A 89 -6.55 2.27 4.23
N PHE A 90 -7.05 1.08 4.59
CA PHE A 90 -8.43 0.71 4.30
C PHE A 90 -9.44 1.61 5.04
N ASN A 91 -9.22 1.89 6.33
CA ASN A 91 -10.11 2.73 7.12
C ASN A 91 -10.10 4.18 6.63
N LEU A 92 -8.93 4.69 6.23
CA LEU A 92 -8.80 6.02 5.65
C LEU A 92 -9.64 6.13 4.36
N LEU A 93 -9.45 5.20 3.41
CA LEU A 93 -10.21 5.21 2.16
C LEU A 93 -11.71 4.99 2.39
N LYS A 94 -12.09 4.15 3.36
CA LYS A 94 -13.48 3.92 3.73
C LYS A 94 -14.14 5.18 4.33
N ARG A 95 -13.40 6.00 5.08
CA ARG A 95 -13.92 7.27 5.62
C ARG A 95 -14.42 8.21 4.51
N PHE A 96 -13.79 8.14 3.35
CA PHE A 96 -14.11 8.95 2.19
C PHE A 96 -14.99 8.23 1.14
N GLU A 97 -15.68 7.16 1.55
CA GLU A 97 -16.65 6.48 0.69
C GLU A 97 -17.72 7.45 0.17
N GLY A 98 -17.96 7.45 -1.14
CA GLY A 98 -18.90 8.36 -1.79
C GLY A 98 -18.35 9.74 -2.16
N TYR A 99 -17.10 10.05 -1.80
CA TYR A 99 -16.45 11.29 -2.23
C TYR A 99 -15.87 11.17 -3.64
N MET A 100 -15.73 12.31 -4.31
CA MET A 100 -15.00 12.38 -5.56
C MET A 100 -13.51 12.16 -5.30
N ALA A 101 -12.85 11.38 -6.17
CA ALA A 101 -11.42 11.13 -6.09
C ALA A 101 -10.77 11.27 -7.47
N CYS A 102 -9.57 11.84 -7.50
CA CYS A 102 -8.67 11.77 -8.64
C CYS A 102 -7.61 10.71 -8.36
N VAL A 103 -7.35 9.85 -9.35
CA VAL A 103 -6.37 8.78 -9.19
C VAL A 103 -5.29 8.89 -10.27
N ASN A 104 -4.05 8.64 -9.88
CA ASN A 104 -2.91 8.57 -10.77
C ASN A 104 -2.13 7.28 -10.45
N GLY A 105 -2.04 6.37 -11.42
CA GLY A 105 -1.33 5.09 -11.28
C GLY A 105 0.15 5.16 -11.64
N ALA A 106 0.67 6.31 -12.04
CA ALA A 106 2.07 6.43 -12.44
C ALA A 106 3.03 6.02 -11.33
N THR A 107 4.02 5.20 -11.70
CA THR A 107 5.06 4.73 -10.78
C THR A 107 6.42 4.76 -11.44
N GLN A 108 7.46 5.15 -10.71
CA GLN A 108 8.84 5.15 -11.19
C GLN A 108 9.81 4.91 -10.02
N ILE A 109 10.75 4.00 -10.22
CA ILE A 109 11.70 3.60 -9.20
C ILE A 109 13.15 4.04 -9.56
N ARG A 110 13.47 4.22 -10.84
CA ARG A 110 14.86 4.40 -11.29
C ARG A 110 15.43 5.82 -11.19
N ALA A 111 14.61 6.87 -11.34
CA ALA A 111 15.07 8.27 -11.38
C ALA A 111 14.41 9.13 -10.30
N GLY A 112 13.99 8.54 -9.24
CA GLY A 112 13.19 9.13 -8.17
C GLY A 112 12.12 8.13 -7.76
N VAL A 113 11.40 8.41 -6.68
CA VAL A 113 10.28 7.58 -6.26
C VAL A 113 8.99 8.30 -6.62
N LEU A 114 8.37 7.88 -7.75
CA LEU A 114 6.97 8.18 -8.04
C LEU A 114 6.14 7.02 -7.48
N ARG A 115 5.13 7.34 -6.69
CA ARG A 115 4.16 6.37 -6.16
C ARG A 115 2.77 6.73 -6.67
N PRO A 116 1.87 5.75 -6.83
CA PRO A 116 0.47 6.03 -7.15
C PRO A 116 -0.15 6.98 -6.12
N GLU A 117 -1.05 7.85 -6.61
CA GLU A 117 -1.70 8.87 -5.80
C GLU A 117 -3.22 8.74 -5.89
N ILE A 118 -3.89 8.95 -4.75
CA ILE A 118 -5.34 9.10 -4.66
C ILE A 118 -5.60 10.43 -3.96
N ILE A 119 -6.13 11.39 -4.71
CA ILE A 119 -6.43 12.74 -4.21
C ILE A 119 -7.93 12.86 -4.00
N ILE A 120 -8.35 13.09 -2.77
CA ILE A 120 -9.76 13.24 -2.39
C ILE A 120 -9.95 14.67 -1.87
N PRO A 121 -10.53 15.59 -2.66
CA PRO A 121 -10.82 16.93 -2.19
C PRO A 121 -11.93 16.87 -1.12
N HIS A 122 -11.65 17.35 0.06
CA HIS A 122 -12.61 17.43 1.17
C HIS A 122 -12.48 18.77 1.89
N GLY A 123 -13.57 19.20 2.54
CA GLY A 123 -13.62 20.50 3.24
C GLY A 123 -13.03 20.48 4.64
N GLU A 124 -12.50 19.36 5.13
CA GLU A 124 -11.85 19.28 6.43
C GLU A 124 -10.44 19.88 6.34
N SER A 125 -10.13 20.88 7.17
CA SER A 125 -8.77 21.36 7.33
C SER A 125 -8.01 20.37 8.21
N PHE A 126 -7.01 19.68 7.63
CA PHE A 126 -6.01 19.01 8.45
C PHE A 126 -4.96 20.05 8.86
N GLU A 127 -4.56 20.05 10.12
CA GLU A 127 -3.38 20.78 10.53
C GLU A 127 -2.20 20.25 9.72
N GLN A 128 -1.63 21.11 8.87
CA GLN A 128 -0.40 20.78 8.18
C GLN A 128 0.68 20.61 9.23
N ARG A 129 1.17 19.39 9.42
CA ARG A 129 2.41 19.20 10.18
C ARG A 129 3.52 19.96 9.46
N THR A 130 4.16 20.84 10.17
CA THR A 130 5.29 21.62 9.65
C THR A 130 6.43 20.68 9.31
N GLY A 131 7.08 20.90 8.16
CA GLY A 131 8.09 20.01 7.58
C GLY A 131 9.34 19.71 8.42
N ASP A 132 9.46 20.27 9.61
CA ASP A 132 10.56 19.97 10.55
C ASP A 132 10.46 18.58 11.21
N GLU A 133 9.24 18.00 11.31
CA GLU A 133 9.08 16.64 11.83
C GLU A 133 9.49 15.58 10.80
N LEU A 134 9.35 15.87 9.50
CA LEU A 134 9.79 15.00 8.40
C LEU A 134 11.33 14.88 8.30
N ALA A 135 12.05 15.91 8.74
CA ALA A 135 13.52 15.93 8.72
C ALA A 135 14.15 15.15 9.89
N ALA A 136 13.39 14.85 10.93
CA ALA A 136 13.93 14.24 12.15
C ALA A 136 14.24 12.73 12.00
N GLY A 137 13.78 12.06 10.95
CA GLY A 137 13.96 10.63 10.77
C GLY A 137 13.20 9.78 11.81
N ILE A 138 13.57 8.52 11.95
CA ILE A 138 12.95 7.62 12.93
C ILE A 138 13.46 7.96 14.33
N VAL A 139 12.54 8.29 15.23
CA VAL A 139 12.81 8.58 16.67
C VAL A 139 11.93 7.69 17.54
N PRO A 140 12.24 7.50 18.84
CA PRO A 140 11.31 6.84 19.76
C PRO A 140 9.94 7.54 19.75
N GLY A 141 8.88 6.74 19.69
CA GLY A 141 7.50 7.22 19.52
C GLY A 141 7.01 7.26 18.08
N THR A 142 7.90 7.22 17.08
CA THR A 142 7.50 7.17 15.66
C THR A 142 6.66 5.94 15.37
N GLN A 143 5.55 6.10 14.68
CA GLN A 143 4.73 5.01 14.21
C GLN A 143 5.33 4.44 12.93
N VAL A 144 5.48 3.12 12.87
CA VAL A 144 6.12 2.44 11.75
C VAL A 144 5.33 1.21 11.32
N ARG A 145 5.41 0.88 10.04
CA ARG A 145 4.93 -0.39 9.48
C ARG A 145 6.12 -1.28 9.18
N VAL A 146 6.06 -2.53 9.62
CA VAL A 146 7.08 -3.53 9.26
C VAL A 146 6.80 -4.06 7.86
N ILE A 147 7.81 -4.00 6.97
CA ILE A 147 7.69 -4.37 5.55
C ILE A 147 8.35 -5.70 5.19
N ARG A 148 8.74 -6.50 6.20
CA ARG A 148 9.34 -7.83 6.02
C ARG A 148 8.84 -8.83 7.04
N GLU A 149 8.86 -10.10 6.65
CA GLU A 149 8.58 -11.23 7.55
C GLU A 149 9.56 -11.25 8.75
N PRO A 150 9.12 -11.75 9.91
CA PRO A 150 7.82 -12.40 10.19
C PRO A 150 6.69 -11.42 10.58
N TYR A 151 6.96 -10.12 10.64
CA TYR A 151 6.01 -9.10 11.11
C TYR A 151 5.43 -8.25 9.97
N PHE A 152 5.47 -8.73 8.75
CA PHE A 152 5.01 -8.01 7.56
C PHE A 152 3.61 -7.40 7.73
N GLY A 153 3.49 -6.10 7.42
CA GLY A 153 2.22 -5.37 7.47
C GLY A 153 1.75 -4.97 8.87
N ILE A 154 2.45 -5.38 9.93
CA ILE A 154 2.10 -5.00 11.29
C ILE A 154 2.58 -3.57 11.55
N ILE A 155 1.69 -2.81 12.18
CA ILE A 155 1.98 -1.44 12.64
C ILE A 155 2.42 -1.51 14.10
N GLY A 156 3.39 -0.70 14.46
CA GLY A 156 3.86 -0.58 15.83
C GLY A 156 4.49 0.79 16.06
N ARG A 157 4.90 1.02 17.29
CA ARG A 157 5.55 2.25 17.75
C ARG A 157 7.01 1.97 18.10
N VAL A 158 7.92 2.80 17.61
CA VAL A 158 9.35 2.68 17.95
C VAL A 158 9.56 2.98 19.43
N VAL A 159 10.14 2.03 20.13
CA VAL A 159 10.48 2.15 21.57
C VAL A 159 11.90 2.63 21.73
N SER A 160 12.83 2.02 21.00
CA SER A 160 14.24 2.36 21.09
C SER A 160 14.98 2.21 19.75
N LEU A 161 16.13 2.85 19.67
CA LEU A 161 17.01 2.85 18.50
C LEU A 161 18.44 2.53 18.93
N PRO A 162 18.78 1.26 19.21
CA PRO A 162 20.13 0.86 19.58
C PRO A 162 21.16 1.40 18.59
N VAL A 163 22.25 1.97 19.12
CA VAL A 163 23.33 2.55 18.30
C VAL A 163 24.22 1.45 17.73
N GLU A 164 24.39 0.36 18.48
CA GLU A 164 25.23 -0.75 18.10
C GLU A 164 24.59 -1.60 17.01
N LEU A 165 25.45 -2.12 16.11
CA LEU A 165 25.01 -3.09 15.11
C LEU A 165 24.66 -4.42 15.81
N GLN A 166 23.57 -5.02 15.45
CA GLN A 166 23.15 -6.32 15.96
C GLN A 166 23.14 -7.38 14.85
N GLU A 167 23.54 -8.59 15.22
CA GLU A 167 23.48 -9.74 14.33
C GLU A 167 22.03 -10.17 14.14
N ILE A 168 21.61 -10.31 12.89
CA ILE A 168 20.28 -10.81 12.52
C ILE A 168 20.37 -12.26 12.01
N ASN A 169 19.22 -12.89 11.78
CA ASN A 169 19.13 -14.30 11.37
C ASN A 169 19.95 -14.63 10.08
N THR A 170 20.19 -13.65 9.23
CA THR A 170 21.03 -13.80 8.03
C THR A 170 22.54 -13.72 8.31
N LYS A 171 22.95 -13.69 9.58
CA LYS A 171 24.34 -13.53 10.03
C LYS A 171 24.98 -12.19 9.63
N SER A 172 24.18 -11.22 9.26
CA SER A 172 24.62 -9.86 8.95
C SER A 172 24.49 -8.96 10.18
N TYR A 173 25.44 -8.02 10.36
CA TYR A 173 25.36 -6.99 11.37
C TYR A 173 24.71 -5.74 10.81
N VAL A 174 23.54 -5.37 11.36
CA VAL A 174 22.75 -4.24 10.85
C VAL A 174 22.27 -3.35 11.99
N ARG A 175 21.91 -2.12 11.65
CA ARG A 175 21.21 -1.23 12.56
C ARG A 175 19.80 -1.71 12.75
N VAL A 176 19.37 -1.84 13.99
CA VAL A 176 18.03 -2.28 14.38
C VAL A 176 17.26 -1.17 15.08
N LEU A 177 15.99 -1.39 15.28
CA LEU A 177 15.11 -0.66 16.18
C LEU A 177 14.19 -1.63 16.90
N GLU A 178 13.70 -1.23 18.05
CA GLU A 178 12.70 -1.96 18.82
C GLU A 178 11.34 -1.35 18.58
N VAL A 179 10.39 -2.18 18.22
CA VAL A 179 9.00 -1.79 17.92
C VAL A 179 8.07 -2.48 18.88
N GLU A 180 7.26 -1.72 19.58
CA GLU A 180 6.10 -2.21 20.32
C GLU A 180 4.94 -2.40 19.34
N LEU A 181 4.46 -3.63 19.22
CA LEU A 181 3.34 -4.01 18.39
C LEU A 181 2.00 -3.72 19.08
N GLU A 182 0.89 -3.73 18.33
CA GLU A 182 -0.47 -3.51 18.88
C GLU A 182 -0.85 -4.49 20.02
N ASP A 183 -0.22 -5.66 20.08
CA ASP A 183 -0.45 -6.67 21.11
C ASP A 183 0.45 -6.49 22.36
N GLY A 184 1.22 -5.40 22.42
CA GLY A 184 2.12 -5.07 23.53
C GLY A 184 3.47 -5.79 23.52
N ARG A 185 3.75 -6.62 22.50
CA ARG A 185 5.06 -7.26 22.35
C ARG A 185 6.05 -6.28 21.78
N VAL A 186 7.26 -6.27 22.33
CA VAL A 186 8.39 -5.52 21.75
C VAL A 186 9.23 -6.47 20.91
N VAL A 187 9.45 -6.10 19.65
CA VAL A 187 10.23 -6.88 18.68
C VAL A 187 11.38 -6.07 18.13
N THR A 188 12.51 -6.73 17.91
CA THR A 188 13.68 -6.12 17.28
C THR A 188 13.64 -6.37 15.77
N VAL A 189 13.67 -5.31 14.98
CA VAL A 189 13.66 -5.40 13.51
C VAL A 189 14.75 -4.53 12.90
N PRO A 190 15.32 -4.92 11.76
CA PRO A 190 16.25 -4.07 11.02
C PRO A 190 15.60 -2.74 10.63
N ARG A 191 16.33 -1.63 10.72
CA ARG A 191 15.81 -0.30 10.32
C ARG A 191 15.37 -0.25 8.85
N ALA A 192 16.03 -1.04 7.99
CA ALA A 192 15.65 -1.16 6.59
C ALA A 192 14.33 -1.92 6.34
N ASN A 193 13.79 -2.57 7.37
CA ASN A 193 12.57 -3.38 7.28
C ASN A 193 11.33 -2.65 7.84
N VAL A 194 11.43 -1.36 8.03
CA VAL A 194 10.28 -0.54 8.45
C VAL A 194 10.13 0.67 7.55
N GLU A 195 8.92 1.14 7.44
CA GLU A 195 8.60 2.45 6.86
C GLU A 195 7.84 3.29 7.89
N ILE A 196 8.08 4.59 7.86
CA ILE A 196 7.40 5.54 8.74
C ILE A 196 5.96 5.68 8.25
N ILE A 197 5.01 5.65 9.17
CA ILE A 197 3.63 6.01 8.91
C ILE A 197 3.45 7.44 9.40
N GLU A 198 3.17 8.32 8.48
CA GLU A 198 2.74 9.68 8.77
C GLU A 198 1.26 9.62 9.15
N GLU A 199 0.93 10.05 10.37
CA GLU A 199 -0.46 10.17 10.85
C GLU A 199 -1.14 11.40 10.25
#